data_cec42dfe9ec9f15192db310c0cc835b7
#
_entry.id   cec42dfe9ec9f15192db310c0cc835b7
#
_cell.length_a   1.000
_cell.length_b   1.000
_cell.length_c   1.000
_cell.angle_alpha   90.00
_cell.angle_beta   90.00
_cell.angle_gamma   90.00
#
_symmetry.space_group_name_H-M   'P 1'
#
loop_
_entity.id
_entity.type
_entity.pdbx_description
1 polymer ?
#
loop_
_entity_poly.entity_id
_entity_poly.type
_entity_poly.pdbx_seq_one_letter_code
_entity_poly.pdbx_strand_id
1 'polypeptide(L)'
;MSQVRRVEALAHTIRTWEPMLIPGLLQTESYARQVFRGRPGVTAEEVENAVRFRMHRQAVLSRPRPPMYSALIDESVLRRPVGGRELMREHLAKLLEVLNPPYLTVRIVPLSAGLTTGCLGAFEVATLRDCGPDHAYLESAEEGRVTNRAQTVQALIVRWEALSSMAYPVDKSRDLIHEVMKSYG
;
A
#
# COMPACT_ATOMS: atom_id res chain seq x y z
N MET A 1 -19.16 -6.61 4.87
CA MET A 1 -17.88 -6.70 4.11
C MET A 1 -17.64 -5.31 3.54
N SER A 2 -16.47 -4.66 3.80
CA SER A 2 -16.24 -3.29 3.30
C SER A 2 -16.21 -3.28 1.76
N GLN A 3 -16.62 -2.15 1.17
CA GLN A 3 -16.68 -1.97 -0.28
C GLN A 3 -15.30 -2.16 -0.94
N VAL A 4 -14.22 -1.69 -0.29
CA VAL A 4 -12.83 -1.88 -0.73
C VAL A 4 -12.52 -3.37 -0.91
N ARG A 5 -12.77 -4.20 0.10
CA ARG A 5 -12.51 -5.63 0.06
C ARG A 5 -13.27 -6.34 -1.06
N ARG A 6 -14.49 -5.90 -1.36
CA ARG A 6 -15.28 -6.46 -2.46
C ARG A 6 -14.64 -6.15 -3.80
N VAL A 7 -14.16 -4.92 -3.98
CA VAL A 7 -13.46 -4.49 -5.20
C VAL A 7 -12.14 -5.24 -5.38
N GLU A 8 -11.31 -5.31 -4.34
CA GLU A 8 -10.04 -6.06 -4.37
C GLU A 8 -10.25 -7.55 -4.69
N ALA A 9 -11.31 -8.17 -4.15
CA ALA A 9 -11.63 -9.57 -4.42
C ALA A 9 -11.96 -9.83 -5.89
N LEU A 10 -12.49 -8.87 -6.61
CA LEU A 10 -12.84 -8.96 -8.03
C LEU A 10 -11.75 -8.41 -8.97
N ALA A 11 -10.71 -7.78 -8.40
CA ALA A 11 -9.69 -7.11 -9.19
C ALA A 11 -8.84 -8.09 -10.02
N HIS A 12 -8.51 -7.65 -11.23
CA HIS A 12 -7.46 -8.19 -12.08
C HIS A 12 -6.13 -7.49 -11.83
N THR A 13 -6.15 -6.16 -11.73
CA THR A 13 -4.99 -5.35 -11.36
C THR A 13 -5.34 -4.42 -10.22
N ILE A 14 -4.35 -4.15 -9.36
CA ILE A 14 -4.43 -3.17 -8.28
C ILE A 14 -3.18 -2.31 -8.36
N ARG A 15 -3.37 -0.99 -8.44
CA ARG A 15 -2.30 0.01 -8.41
C ARG A 15 -2.49 0.87 -7.16
N THR A 16 -1.50 0.91 -6.30
CA THR A 16 -1.57 1.61 -5.01
C THR A 16 -0.46 2.65 -4.92
N TRP A 17 -0.80 3.87 -4.56
CA TRP A 17 0.15 4.90 -4.13
C TRP A 17 0.04 5.14 -2.64
N GLU A 18 1.17 5.08 -1.94
CA GLU A 18 1.25 5.25 -0.49
C GLU A 18 2.36 6.25 -0.09
N PRO A 19 1.99 7.47 0.30
CA PRO A 19 2.94 8.48 0.75
C PRO A 19 3.23 8.46 2.25
N MET A 20 2.44 7.74 3.05
CA MET A 20 2.45 7.86 4.53
C MET A 20 2.80 6.56 5.25
N LEU A 21 2.38 5.42 4.72
CA LEU A 21 2.48 4.10 5.35
C LEU A 21 2.89 3.04 4.32
N ILE A 22 3.36 1.89 4.78
CA ILE A 22 3.43 0.71 3.91
C ILE A 22 2.01 0.31 3.51
N PRO A 23 1.77 -0.04 2.23
CA PRO A 23 0.45 -0.46 1.76
C PRO A 23 -0.17 -1.54 2.65
N GLY A 24 -1.46 -1.41 2.96
CA GLY A 24 -2.15 -2.30 3.88
C GLY A 24 -2.08 -3.78 3.51
N LEU A 25 -2.02 -4.11 2.22
CA LEU A 25 -1.87 -5.49 1.72
C LEU A 25 -0.47 -6.08 1.95
N LEU A 26 0.51 -5.25 2.30
CA LEU A 26 1.91 -5.66 2.53
C LEU A 26 2.35 -5.51 3.99
N GLN A 27 1.48 -5.04 4.89
CA GLN A 27 1.82 -4.84 6.29
C GLN A 27 1.95 -6.17 7.04
N THR A 28 2.94 -6.28 7.94
CA THR A 28 2.95 -7.32 8.96
C THR A 28 1.88 -7.03 10.02
N GLU A 29 1.48 -8.04 10.77
CA GLU A 29 0.52 -7.91 11.86
C GLU A 29 0.99 -6.89 12.92
N SER A 30 2.28 -6.95 13.28
CA SER A 30 2.91 -6.03 14.24
C SER A 30 2.87 -4.58 13.75
N TYR A 31 3.19 -4.34 12.47
CA TYR A 31 3.13 -3.02 11.86
C TYR A 31 1.68 -2.49 11.83
N ALA A 32 0.73 -3.29 11.37
CA ALA A 32 -0.68 -2.91 11.33
C ALA A 32 -1.22 -2.55 12.72
N ARG A 33 -0.82 -3.32 13.75
CA ARG A 33 -1.20 -3.06 15.14
C ARG A 33 -0.72 -1.68 15.62
N GLN A 34 0.51 -1.28 15.29
CA GLN A 34 1.01 0.05 15.63
C GLN A 34 0.26 1.16 14.88
N VAL A 35 -0.04 0.96 13.60
CA VAL A 35 -0.83 1.92 12.82
C VAL A 35 -2.20 2.14 13.48
N PHE A 36 -2.91 1.08 13.86
CA PHE A 36 -4.23 1.19 14.47
C PHE A 36 -4.20 1.76 15.88
N ARG A 37 -3.18 1.42 16.69
CA ARG A 37 -2.97 2.00 18.02
C ARG A 37 -2.73 3.51 18.00
N GLY A 38 -2.23 4.05 16.89
CA GLY A 38 -2.03 5.49 16.72
C GLY A 38 -3.32 6.32 16.63
N ARG A 39 -4.49 5.70 16.58
CA ARG A 39 -5.78 6.40 16.53
C ARG A 39 -6.20 6.85 17.94
N PRO A 40 -6.46 8.14 18.16
CA PRO A 40 -6.94 8.61 19.45
C PRO A 40 -8.25 7.93 19.87
N GLY A 41 -8.35 7.53 21.14
CA GLY A 41 -9.57 6.95 21.71
C GLY A 41 -9.89 5.51 21.32
N VAL A 42 -9.04 4.84 20.51
CA VAL A 42 -9.26 3.45 20.11
C VAL A 42 -9.03 2.50 21.30
N THR A 43 -9.91 1.53 21.48
CA THR A 43 -9.75 0.47 22.47
C THR A 43 -8.84 -0.65 21.95
N ALA A 44 -8.27 -1.45 22.87
CA ALA A 44 -7.46 -2.60 22.51
C ALA A 44 -8.23 -3.62 21.65
N GLU A 45 -9.52 -3.83 21.96
CA GLU A 45 -10.39 -4.72 21.19
C GLU A 45 -10.61 -4.24 19.75
N GLU A 46 -10.86 -2.94 19.57
CA GLU A 46 -11.01 -2.33 18.23
C GLU A 46 -9.72 -2.45 17.42
N VAL A 47 -8.55 -2.27 18.06
CA VAL A 47 -7.25 -2.47 17.41
C VAL A 47 -7.12 -3.91 16.91
N GLU A 48 -7.35 -4.91 17.76
CA GLU A 48 -7.21 -6.33 17.38
C GLU A 48 -8.25 -6.74 16.31
N ASN A 49 -9.46 -6.18 16.36
CA ASN A 49 -10.47 -6.37 15.32
C ASN A 49 -10.00 -5.79 13.98
N ALA A 50 -9.43 -4.58 13.97
CA ALA A 50 -8.90 -3.93 12.77
C ALA A 50 -7.68 -4.69 12.20
N VAL A 51 -6.79 -5.19 13.06
CA VAL A 51 -5.65 -6.03 12.67
C VAL A 51 -6.14 -7.32 12.01
N ARG A 52 -7.04 -8.07 12.65
CA ARG A 52 -7.62 -9.30 12.06
C ARG A 52 -8.26 -9.04 10.71
N PHE A 53 -9.00 -7.94 10.60
CA PHE A 53 -9.61 -7.54 9.32
C PHE A 53 -8.55 -7.26 8.25
N ARG A 54 -7.46 -6.53 8.60
CA ARG A 54 -6.33 -6.25 7.71
C ARG A 54 -5.64 -7.52 7.24
N MET A 55 -5.30 -8.42 8.15
CA MET A 55 -4.64 -9.69 7.81
C MET A 55 -5.52 -10.56 6.92
N HIS A 56 -6.81 -10.67 7.22
CA HIS A 56 -7.74 -11.42 6.37
C HIS A 56 -7.86 -10.81 4.95
N ARG A 57 -7.77 -9.50 4.83
CA ARG A 57 -7.81 -8.80 3.52
C ARG A 57 -6.61 -9.18 2.63
N GLN A 58 -5.45 -9.42 3.22
CA GLN A 58 -4.22 -9.80 2.50
C GLN A 58 -4.32 -11.15 1.78
N ALA A 59 -5.26 -12.02 2.16
CA ALA A 59 -5.51 -13.29 1.48
C ALA A 59 -5.80 -13.12 -0.03
N VAL A 60 -6.16 -11.92 -0.48
CA VAL A 60 -6.33 -11.60 -1.90
C VAL A 60 -5.05 -11.83 -2.71
N LEU A 61 -3.87 -11.62 -2.11
CA LEU A 61 -2.58 -11.82 -2.75
C LEU A 61 -2.11 -13.28 -2.76
N SER A 62 -2.73 -14.16 -1.94
CA SER A 62 -2.36 -15.57 -1.81
C SER A 62 -3.36 -16.53 -2.47
N ARG A 63 -4.40 -16.03 -3.13
CA ARG A 63 -5.41 -16.86 -3.81
C ARG A 63 -4.84 -17.50 -5.10
N PRO A 64 -5.45 -18.56 -5.65
CA PRO A 64 -4.98 -19.24 -6.86
C PRO A 64 -4.82 -18.33 -8.09
N ARG A 65 -5.59 -17.26 -8.17
CA ARG A 65 -5.47 -16.23 -9.21
C ARG A 65 -5.38 -14.86 -8.53
N PRO A 66 -4.22 -14.45 -8.02
CA PRO A 66 -4.05 -13.16 -7.39
C PRO A 66 -4.19 -12.03 -8.43
N PRO A 67 -4.51 -10.80 -8.02
CA PRO A 67 -4.40 -9.64 -8.90
C PRO A 67 -2.93 -9.34 -9.20
N MET A 68 -2.67 -8.71 -10.35
CA MET A 68 -1.39 -8.01 -10.57
C MET A 68 -1.37 -6.80 -9.64
N TYR A 69 -0.56 -6.87 -8.59
CA TYR A 69 -0.45 -5.82 -7.57
C TYR A 69 0.80 -4.98 -7.79
N SER A 70 0.62 -3.69 -7.99
CA SER A 70 1.72 -2.72 -8.17
C SER A 70 1.60 -1.61 -7.14
N ALA A 71 2.58 -1.48 -6.27
CA ALA A 71 2.65 -0.41 -5.28
C ALA A 71 3.77 0.57 -5.60
N LEU A 72 3.45 1.85 -5.55
CA LEU A 72 4.40 2.94 -5.44
C LEU A 72 4.38 3.45 -4.00
N ILE A 73 5.54 3.56 -3.39
CA ILE A 73 5.71 3.99 -2.00
C ILE A 73 6.67 5.17 -1.98
N ASP A 74 6.34 6.22 -1.24
CA ASP A 74 7.27 7.31 -1.01
C ASP A 74 8.44 6.84 -0.12
N GLU A 75 9.66 7.25 -0.43
CA GLU A 75 10.84 6.85 0.33
C GLU A 75 10.76 7.23 1.81
N SER A 76 10.06 8.32 2.17
CA SER A 76 9.87 8.74 3.56
C SER A 76 9.17 7.69 4.42
N VAL A 77 8.33 6.86 3.80
CA VAL A 77 7.62 5.75 4.46
C VAL A 77 8.60 4.72 5.03
N LEU A 78 9.67 4.41 4.28
CA LEU A 78 10.70 3.47 4.71
C LEU A 78 11.52 4.03 5.88
N ARG A 79 11.70 5.35 5.93
CA ARG A 79 12.55 6.04 6.92
C ARG A 79 11.80 6.46 8.19
N ARG A 80 10.48 6.39 8.18
CA ARG A 80 9.65 6.70 9.35
C ARG A 80 9.49 5.46 10.22
N PRO A 81 10.06 5.42 11.44
CA PRO A 81 9.95 4.25 12.31
C PRO A 81 8.53 4.13 12.87
N VAL A 82 7.83 3.09 12.46
CA VAL A 82 6.52 2.70 13.00
C VAL A 82 6.74 1.63 14.06
N GLY A 83 6.36 1.89 15.31
CA GLY A 83 6.53 0.97 16.42
C GLY A 83 7.99 0.78 16.91
N GLY A 84 8.91 1.66 16.48
CA GLY A 84 10.31 1.59 16.83
C GLY A 84 11.21 0.95 15.77
N ARG A 85 12.53 1.00 16.01
CA ARG A 85 13.55 0.57 15.04
C ARG A 85 13.49 -0.93 14.74
N GLU A 86 13.39 -1.74 15.77
CA GLU A 86 13.38 -3.21 15.64
C GLU A 86 12.17 -3.70 14.83
N LEU A 87 10.96 -3.24 15.18
CA LEU A 87 9.74 -3.59 14.44
C LEU A 87 9.84 -3.17 12.99
N MET A 88 10.37 -1.97 12.72
CA MET A 88 10.52 -1.48 11.35
C MET A 88 11.52 -2.33 10.57
N ARG A 89 12.65 -2.73 11.18
CA ARG A 89 13.63 -3.64 10.58
C ARG A 89 13.01 -4.99 10.22
N GLU A 90 12.26 -5.61 11.16
CA GLU A 90 11.56 -6.87 10.92
C GLU A 90 10.53 -6.75 9.80
N HIS A 91 9.79 -5.64 9.80
CA HIS A 91 8.78 -5.39 8.77
C HIS A 91 9.40 -5.24 7.38
N LEU A 92 10.50 -4.49 7.23
CA LEU A 92 11.20 -4.33 5.95
C LEU A 92 11.84 -5.64 5.49
N ALA A 93 12.39 -6.46 6.41
CA ALA A 93 12.87 -7.80 6.09
C ALA A 93 11.74 -8.67 5.50
N LYS A 94 10.57 -8.66 6.15
CA LYS A 94 9.40 -9.41 5.68
C LYS A 94 8.88 -8.88 4.34
N LEU A 95 8.89 -7.57 4.14
CA LEU A 95 8.55 -6.95 2.87
C LEU A 95 9.44 -7.48 1.74
N LEU A 96 10.75 -7.53 1.95
CA LEU A 96 11.71 -8.07 0.96
C LEU A 96 11.45 -9.55 0.62
N GLU A 97 11.03 -10.36 1.60
CA GLU A 97 10.68 -11.77 1.37
C GLU A 97 9.45 -11.94 0.48
N VAL A 98 8.43 -11.10 0.69
CA VAL A 98 7.15 -11.23 -0.05
C VAL A 98 7.19 -10.61 -1.44
N LEU A 99 8.24 -9.89 -1.82
CA LEU A 99 8.40 -9.26 -3.14
C LEU A 99 8.94 -10.21 -4.24
N ASN A 100 8.81 -11.53 -4.06
CA ASN A 100 9.32 -12.51 -5.03
C ASN A 100 8.35 -12.91 -6.15
N PRO A 101 7.01 -12.96 -5.94
CA PRO A 101 6.11 -13.37 -7.00
C PRO A 101 6.03 -12.35 -8.14
N PRO A 102 5.94 -12.79 -9.41
CA PRO A 102 5.93 -11.90 -10.57
C PRO A 102 4.68 -11.00 -10.67
N TYR A 103 3.62 -11.33 -9.92
CA TYR A 103 2.40 -10.53 -9.87
C TYR A 103 2.45 -9.41 -8.82
N LEU A 104 3.53 -9.32 -8.03
CA LEU A 104 3.68 -8.34 -6.97
C LEU A 104 4.90 -7.46 -7.22
N THR A 105 4.67 -6.17 -7.41
CA THR A 105 5.72 -5.18 -7.70
C THR A 105 5.66 -4.04 -6.70
N VAL A 106 6.80 -3.71 -6.10
CA VAL A 106 6.95 -2.51 -5.28
C VAL A 106 8.07 -1.65 -5.85
N ARG A 107 7.78 -0.37 -6.03
CA ARG A 107 8.76 0.62 -6.48
C ARG A 107 8.72 1.83 -5.56
N ILE A 108 9.88 2.43 -5.34
CA ILE A 108 10.03 3.56 -4.43
C ILE A 108 10.16 4.86 -5.22
N VAL A 109 9.33 5.83 -4.89
CA VAL A 109 9.48 7.21 -5.36
C VAL A 109 10.47 7.89 -4.41
N PRO A 110 11.65 8.33 -4.90
CA PRO A 110 12.70 8.82 -4.04
C PRO A 110 12.41 10.21 -3.50
N LEU A 111 12.97 10.55 -2.33
CA LEU A 111 12.88 11.90 -1.76
C LEU A 111 13.46 12.98 -2.71
N SER A 112 14.42 12.61 -3.55
CA SER A 112 14.98 13.50 -4.56
C SER A 112 14.01 13.91 -5.66
N ALA A 113 12.86 13.24 -5.79
CA ALA A 113 11.77 13.66 -6.68
C ALA A 113 11.08 14.96 -6.20
N GLY A 114 11.32 15.36 -4.94
CA GLY A 114 10.76 16.57 -4.36
C GLY A 114 9.24 16.53 -4.21
N LEU A 115 8.60 17.68 -4.44
CA LEU A 115 7.15 17.80 -4.40
C LEU A 115 6.52 17.11 -5.62
N THR A 116 5.75 16.07 -5.39
CA THR A 116 5.05 15.32 -6.44
C THR A 116 3.54 15.41 -6.29
N THR A 117 2.80 15.01 -7.31
CA THR A 117 1.35 14.84 -7.25
C THR A 117 0.91 13.83 -6.16
N GLY A 118 1.85 13.01 -5.68
CA GLY A 118 1.65 12.05 -4.58
C GLY A 118 1.35 12.72 -3.23
N CYS A 119 1.81 13.95 -3.01
CA CYS A 119 1.55 14.70 -1.78
C CYS A 119 0.06 15.02 -1.56
N LEU A 120 -0.78 14.82 -2.56
CA LEU A 120 -2.24 15.01 -2.45
C LEU A 120 -2.96 13.83 -1.78
N GLY A 121 -2.25 12.83 -1.28
CA GLY A 121 -2.78 11.72 -0.50
C GLY A 121 -2.71 10.37 -1.20
N ALA A 122 -2.91 9.32 -0.39
CA ALA A 122 -2.93 7.93 -0.82
C ALA A 122 -4.15 7.60 -1.68
N PHE A 123 -3.97 6.70 -2.64
CA PHE A 123 -5.07 6.18 -3.45
C PHE A 123 -4.76 4.79 -4.00
N GLU A 124 -5.82 4.09 -4.36
CA GLU A 124 -5.74 2.81 -5.06
C GLU A 124 -6.66 2.83 -6.28
N VAL A 125 -6.22 2.23 -7.38
CA VAL A 125 -7.04 1.99 -8.58
C VAL A 125 -7.08 0.49 -8.85
N ALA A 126 -8.29 -0.06 -8.94
CA ALA A 126 -8.52 -1.47 -9.21
C ALA A 126 -9.28 -1.63 -10.54
N THR A 127 -8.70 -2.43 -11.45
CA THR A 127 -9.36 -2.87 -12.69
C THR A 127 -9.99 -4.24 -12.45
N LEU A 128 -11.28 -4.39 -12.76
CA LEU A 128 -12.01 -5.64 -12.52
C LEU A 128 -11.81 -6.66 -13.65
N ARG A 129 -11.97 -7.96 -13.32
CA ARG A 129 -11.79 -9.07 -14.28
C ARG A 129 -12.84 -9.12 -15.38
N ASP A 130 -14.07 -8.78 -15.04
CA ASP A 130 -15.25 -9.00 -15.91
C ASP A 130 -15.61 -7.76 -16.73
N CYS A 131 -14.61 -6.98 -17.17
CA CYS A 131 -14.80 -5.75 -17.95
C CYS A 131 -15.75 -4.73 -17.28
N GLY A 132 -15.96 -4.83 -15.99
CA GLY A 132 -16.68 -3.83 -15.21
C GLY A 132 -15.89 -2.51 -15.12
N PRO A 133 -16.51 -1.42 -14.66
CA PRO A 133 -15.83 -0.14 -14.52
C PRO A 133 -14.68 -0.26 -13.51
N ASP A 134 -13.59 0.43 -13.79
CA ASP A 134 -12.50 0.59 -12.83
C ASP A 134 -13.01 1.30 -11.57
N HIS A 135 -12.46 0.91 -10.44
CA HIS A 135 -12.78 1.50 -9.14
C HIS A 135 -11.54 2.18 -8.57
N ALA A 136 -11.76 3.30 -7.90
CA ALA A 136 -10.74 3.96 -7.12
C ALA A 136 -11.13 3.99 -5.64
N TYR A 137 -10.15 3.80 -4.77
CA TYR A 137 -10.22 4.09 -3.35
C TYR A 137 -9.36 5.30 -3.03
N LEU A 138 -9.91 6.23 -2.30
CA LEU A 138 -9.26 7.45 -1.84
C LEU A 138 -9.23 7.40 -0.32
N GLU A 139 -8.03 7.46 0.25
CA GLU A 139 -7.86 7.59 1.70
C GLU A 139 -8.30 8.98 2.14
N SER A 140 -8.94 9.08 3.30
CA SER A 140 -9.26 10.36 3.94
C SER A 140 -9.07 10.26 5.45
N ALA A 141 -9.04 11.42 6.13
CA ALA A 141 -8.82 11.48 7.57
C ALA A 141 -9.95 10.81 8.39
N GLU A 142 -11.16 10.78 7.84
CA GLU A 142 -12.34 10.19 8.51
C GLU A 142 -12.61 8.78 7.98
N GLU A 143 -13.07 8.69 6.74
CA GLU A 143 -13.49 7.43 6.12
C GLU A 143 -13.08 7.41 4.65
N GLY A 144 -12.34 6.37 4.26
CA GLY A 144 -11.92 6.21 2.88
C GLY A 144 -13.11 5.96 1.94
N ARG A 145 -13.06 6.52 0.74
CA ARG A 145 -14.15 6.49 -0.24
C ARG A 145 -13.81 5.62 -1.45
N VAL A 146 -14.69 4.68 -1.77
CA VAL A 146 -14.67 3.97 -3.06
C VAL A 146 -15.54 4.70 -4.07
N THR A 147 -15.06 4.83 -5.30
CA THR A 147 -15.79 5.43 -6.42
C THR A 147 -15.46 4.72 -7.74
N ASN A 148 -16.42 4.70 -8.65
CA ASN A 148 -16.26 4.26 -10.04
C ASN A 148 -16.55 5.38 -11.05
N ARG A 149 -16.54 6.64 -10.61
CA ARG A 149 -16.71 7.79 -11.52
C ARG A 149 -15.53 7.84 -12.48
N ALA A 150 -15.78 7.64 -13.76
CA ALA A 150 -14.75 7.54 -14.80
C ALA A 150 -13.75 8.71 -14.77
N GLN A 151 -14.23 9.94 -14.59
CA GLN A 151 -13.36 11.12 -14.50
C GLN A 151 -12.40 11.05 -13.31
N THR A 152 -12.86 10.59 -12.14
CA THR A 152 -12.03 10.46 -10.94
C THR A 152 -11.00 9.35 -11.13
N VAL A 153 -11.43 8.19 -11.62
CA VAL A 153 -10.55 7.04 -11.89
C VAL A 153 -9.46 7.43 -12.89
N GLN A 154 -9.84 8.06 -14.00
CA GLN A 154 -8.89 8.51 -15.02
C GLN A 154 -7.87 9.51 -14.47
N ALA A 155 -8.29 10.48 -13.65
CA ALA A 155 -7.38 11.43 -13.02
C ALA A 155 -6.36 10.73 -12.10
N LEU A 156 -6.77 9.67 -11.38
CA LEU A 156 -5.88 8.90 -10.52
C LEU A 156 -4.93 7.99 -11.31
N ILE A 157 -5.37 7.45 -12.45
CA ILE A 157 -4.49 6.72 -13.37
C ILE A 157 -3.38 7.66 -13.88
N VAL A 158 -3.71 8.86 -14.34
CA VAL A 158 -2.73 9.85 -14.78
C VAL A 158 -1.74 10.22 -13.66
N ARG A 159 -2.23 10.38 -12.43
CA ARG A 159 -1.36 10.61 -11.26
C ARG A 159 -0.43 9.44 -11.00
N TRP A 160 -0.95 8.20 -11.09
CA TRP A 160 -0.15 7.00 -10.88
C TRP A 160 0.96 6.86 -11.94
N GLU A 161 0.65 7.14 -13.21
CA GLU A 161 1.65 7.14 -14.29
C GLU A 161 2.74 8.21 -14.07
N ALA A 162 2.36 9.42 -13.65
CA ALA A 162 3.32 10.48 -13.31
C ALA A 162 4.25 10.06 -12.16
N LEU A 163 3.73 9.46 -11.09
CA LEU A 163 4.53 8.94 -9.97
C LEU A 163 5.41 7.76 -10.40
N SER A 164 4.86 6.88 -11.24
CA SER A 164 5.59 5.72 -11.77
C SER A 164 6.80 6.15 -12.60
N SER A 165 6.72 7.25 -13.35
CA SER A 165 7.86 7.77 -14.14
C SER A 165 9.02 8.27 -13.26
N MET A 166 8.73 8.69 -12.02
CA MET A 166 9.73 9.17 -11.06
C MET A 166 10.29 8.06 -10.17
N ALA A 167 9.60 6.91 -10.08
CA ALA A 167 9.97 5.83 -9.19
C ALA A 167 11.22 5.08 -9.69
N TYR A 168 12.04 4.62 -8.75
CA TYR A 168 13.15 3.75 -9.07
C TYR A 168 12.69 2.44 -9.74
N PRO A 169 13.53 1.82 -10.60
CA PRO A 169 13.33 0.45 -11.05
C PRO A 169 13.20 -0.52 -9.87
N VAL A 170 12.61 -1.69 -10.13
CA VAL A 170 12.33 -2.70 -9.09
C VAL A 170 13.59 -3.08 -8.30
N ASP A 171 14.68 -3.38 -9.00
CA ASP A 171 15.93 -3.81 -8.35
C ASP A 171 16.49 -2.70 -7.45
N LYS A 172 16.57 -1.48 -7.97
CA LYS A 172 17.03 -0.32 -7.18
C LYS A 172 16.11 -0.04 -5.98
N SER A 173 14.81 -0.25 -6.14
CA SER A 173 13.86 -0.13 -5.02
C SER A 173 14.10 -1.19 -3.94
N ARG A 174 14.41 -2.43 -4.33
CA ARG A 174 14.77 -3.50 -3.38
C ARG A 174 16.08 -3.18 -2.66
N ASP A 175 17.08 -2.68 -3.37
CA ASP A 175 18.37 -2.28 -2.78
C ASP A 175 18.17 -1.16 -1.74
N LEU A 176 17.34 -0.16 -2.04
CA LEU A 176 17.02 0.91 -1.11
C LEU A 176 16.26 0.39 0.12
N ILE A 177 15.28 -0.50 -0.04
CA ILE A 177 14.57 -1.12 1.09
C ILE A 177 15.57 -1.87 1.98
N HIS A 178 16.51 -2.60 1.38
CA HIS A 178 17.54 -3.34 2.11
C HIS A 178 18.54 -2.41 2.83
N GLU A 179 18.95 -1.32 2.19
CA GLU A 179 19.79 -0.29 2.81
C GLU A 179 19.13 0.33 4.04
N VAL A 180 17.86 0.78 3.87
CA VAL A 180 17.10 1.39 4.97
C VAL A 180 16.86 0.38 6.09
N MET A 181 16.54 -0.87 5.77
CA MET A 181 16.41 -1.94 6.78
C MET A 181 17.68 -2.08 7.63
N LYS A 182 18.87 -2.07 6.99
CA LYS A 182 20.16 -2.13 7.71
C LYS A 182 20.38 -0.91 8.60
N SER A 183 19.91 0.26 8.20
CA SER A 183 20.05 1.48 9.01
C SER A 183 19.25 1.43 10.32
N TYR A 184 18.33 0.50 10.46
CA TYR A 184 17.55 0.24 11.67
C TYR A 184 18.22 -0.75 12.64
N GLY A 185 19.32 -1.37 12.26
CA GLY A 185 20.10 -2.32 13.07
C GLY A 185 21.11 -1.70 14.00
#